data_86f2b09cdcabaf6974633eaa583bb134
#
_entry.id   86f2b09cdcabaf6974633eaa583bb134
#
_cell.length_a   1.000
_cell.length_b   1.000
_cell.length_c   1.000
_cell.angle_alpha   90.00
_cell.angle_beta   90.00
_cell.angle_gamma   90.00
#
_symmetry.space_group_name_H-M   'P 1'
#
loop_
_entity.id
_entity.type
_entity.pdbx_description
1 polymer ?
#
loop_
_entity_poly.entity_id
_entity_poly.type
_entity_poly.pdbx_seq_one_letter_code
_entity_poly.pdbx_strand_id
1 'polypeptide(L)'
;MRHILQSGQQLGAADHLVSEALYFSDPDGNGIEVYHDRPSNLWQWENRQVSMTTDPLDANDILAEPDIAWQGLPEHTLMGHIHLHVSDLEEAEAFYVQGLGFRIATTYPGALFLSTADYHHHIGLNVWNGNGAKKTIS
;
A
#
# COMPACT_ATOMS: atom_id res chain seq x y z
N MET A 1 13.20 9.51 0.25
CA MET A 1 12.66 10.51 1.21
C MET A 1 13.21 11.92 0.96
N ARG A 2 14.53 12.19 1.11
CA ARG A 2 15.11 13.56 0.98
C ARG A 2 14.70 14.31 -0.29
N HIS A 3 14.75 13.65 -1.44
CA HIS A 3 14.37 14.27 -2.71
C HIS A 3 12.92 14.78 -2.71
N ILE A 4 11.96 14.00 -2.18
CA ILE A 4 10.56 14.41 -2.09
C ILE A 4 10.40 15.56 -1.09
N LEU A 5 11.07 15.51 0.06
CA LEU A 5 11.06 16.61 1.03
C LEU A 5 11.63 17.91 0.43
N GLN A 6 12.71 17.83 -0.34
CA GLN A 6 13.33 18.98 -1.00
C GLN A 6 12.45 19.58 -2.11
N SER A 7 11.57 18.79 -2.73
CA SER A 7 10.61 19.28 -3.73
C SER A 7 9.45 20.09 -3.11
N GLY A 8 9.34 20.12 -1.78
CA GLY A 8 8.26 20.80 -1.08
C GLY A 8 6.92 20.07 -1.10
N GLN A 9 6.89 18.83 -1.55
CA GLN A 9 5.68 18.02 -1.52
C GLN A 9 5.33 17.55 -0.11
N GLN A 10 4.03 17.47 0.16
CA GLN A 10 3.54 16.85 1.38
C GLN A 10 3.87 15.36 1.34
N LEU A 11 4.52 14.86 2.38
CA LEU A 11 4.97 13.49 2.50
C LEU A 11 4.35 12.83 3.73
N GLY A 12 3.61 11.75 3.52
CA GLY A 12 3.23 10.80 4.55
C GLY A 12 4.26 9.66 4.64
N ALA A 13 4.32 8.98 5.78
CA ALA A 13 5.19 7.83 5.96
C ALA A 13 4.57 6.85 6.97
N ALA A 14 4.73 5.55 6.75
CA ALA A 14 4.24 4.51 7.65
C ALA A 14 5.15 3.28 7.63
N ASP A 15 5.17 2.60 8.76
CA ASP A 15 5.70 1.25 8.93
C ASP A 15 4.52 0.26 8.95
N HIS A 16 4.53 -0.70 8.03
CA HIS A 16 3.48 -1.70 7.89
C HIS A 16 3.88 -3.09 8.43
N LEU A 17 4.99 -3.22 9.14
CA LEU A 17 5.64 -4.47 9.56
C LEU A 17 6.21 -5.28 8.39
N VAL A 18 5.51 -5.37 7.29
CA VAL A 18 5.94 -6.06 6.05
C VAL A 18 6.74 -5.15 5.13
N SER A 19 6.55 -3.84 5.23
CA SER A 19 7.19 -2.83 4.39
C SER A 19 7.29 -1.48 5.10
N GLU A 20 8.15 -0.61 4.58
CA GLU A 20 8.27 0.80 4.94
C GLU A 20 7.82 1.64 3.76
N ALA A 21 6.90 2.56 3.97
CA ALA A 21 6.21 3.26 2.90
C ALA A 21 6.28 4.78 3.04
N LEU A 22 6.35 5.44 1.87
CA LEU A 22 6.25 6.89 1.72
C LEU A 22 5.06 7.21 0.81
N TYR A 23 4.23 8.18 1.22
CA TYR A 23 3.01 8.56 0.54
C TYR A 23 3.06 10.01 0.09
N PHE A 24 2.75 10.26 -1.16
CA PHE A 24 2.62 11.60 -1.74
C PHE A 24 1.61 11.55 -2.90
N SER A 25 1.39 12.68 -3.57
CA SER A 25 0.48 12.74 -4.71
C SER A 25 1.21 13.19 -5.97
N ASP A 26 0.73 12.72 -7.12
CA ASP A 26 1.13 13.28 -8.41
C ASP A 26 0.47 14.66 -8.64
N PRO A 27 0.81 15.38 -9.74
CA PRO A 27 0.19 16.67 -10.05
C PRO A 27 -1.32 16.61 -10.28
N ASP A 28 -1.87 15.46 -10.64
CA ASP A 28 -3.31 15.25 -10.86
C ASP A 28 -4.05 14.86 -9.57
N GLY A 29 -3.33 14.69 -8.45
CA GLY A 29 -3.89 14.35 -7.15
C GLY A 29 -4.03 12.84 -6.92
N ASN A 30 -3.49 12.00 -7.80
CA ASN A 30 -3.45 10.57 -7.54
C ASN A 30 -2.45 10.24 -6.45
N GLY A 31 -2.85 9.40 -5.49
CA GLY A 31 -1.95 8.93 -4.45
C GLY A 31 -0.89 7.99 -4.99
N ILE A 32 0.35 8.24 -4.61
CA ILE A 32 1.51 7.39 -4.91
C ILE A 32 2.08 6.89 -3.60
N GLU A 33 2.28 5.58 -3.52
CA GLU A 33 3.03 4.93 -2.47
C GLU A 33 4.34 4.39 -3.05
N VAL A 34 5.46 4.82 -2.48
CA VAL A 34 6.78 4.22 -2.74
C VAL A 34 7.19 3.48 -1.50
N TYR A 35 7.38 2.18 -1.60
CA TYR A 35 7.70 1.35 -0.45
C TYR A 35 8.86 0.39 -0.72
N HIS A 36 9.42 -0.10 0.37
CA HIS A 36 10.45 -1.13 0.39
C HIS A 36 9.98 -2.28 1.28
N ASP A 37 9.86 -3.46 0.68
CA ASP A 37 9.49 -4.67 1.42
C ASP A 37 10.60 -5.10 2.37
N ARG A 38 10.22 -5.46 3.59
CA ARG A 38 11.10 -6.23 4.44
C ARG A 38 11.22 -7.67 3.91
N PRO A 39 12.33 -8.36 4.16
CA PRO A 39 12.49 -9.75 3.74
C PRO A 39 11.27 -10.61 4.13
N SER A 40 10.68 -11.31 3.18
CA SER A 40 9.42 -12.05 3.37
C SER A 40 9.49 -13.14 4.45
N ASN A 41 10.70 -13.63 4.77
CA ASN A 41 10.91 -14.57 5.87
C ASN A 41 10.76 -13.93 7.26
N LEU A 42 10.65 -12.62 7.35
CA LEU A 42 10.37 -11.87 8.60
C LEU A 42 8.86 -11.59 8.78
N TRP A 43 8.06 -11.78 7.74
CA TRP A 43 6.63 -11.53 7.82
C TRP A 43 5.94 -12.56 8.73
N GLN A 44 5.05 -12.08 9.58
CA GLN A 44 4.31 -12.93 10.51
C GLN A 44 2.99 -13.33 9.87
N TRP A 45 2.79 -14.65 9.71
CA TRP A 45 1.59 -15.23 9.13
C TRP A 45 0.82 -16.02 10.18
N GLU A 46 -0.47 -15.75 10.32
CA GLU A 46 -1.39 -16.53 11.13
C GLU A 46 -2.67 -16.82 10.32
N ASN A 47 -3.09 -18.09 10.27
CA ASN A 47 -4.28 -18.50 9.52
C ASN A 47 -4.31 -18.01 8.06
N ARG A 48 -3.17 -17.98 7.38
CA ARG A 48 -2.95 -17.45 6.03
C ARG A 48 -3.14 -15.93 5.90
N GLN A 49 -3.25 -15.22 6.99
CA GLN A 49 -3.26 -13.77 7.01
C GLN A 49 -1.90 -13.25 7.49
N VAL A 50 -1.41 -12.19 6.87
CA VAL A 50 -0.17 -11.54 7.27
C VAL A 50 -0.47 -10.41 8.25
N SER A 51 0.34 -10.30 9.29
CA SER A 51 0.24 -9.20 10.24
C SER A 51 0.74 -7.91 9.60
N MET A 52 -0.13 -6.92 9.55
CA MET A 52 0.18 -5.58 9.07
C MET A 52 -0.33 -4.53 10.07
N THR A 53 0.38 -3.40 10.12
CA THR A 53 0.01 -2.23 10.93
C THR A 53 0.14 -0.95 10.11
N THR A 54 -0.18 0.18 10.73
CA THR A 54 0.13 1.52 10.21
C THR A 54 0.76 2.28 11.37
N ASP A 55 2.02 1.97 11.64
CA ASP A 55 2.80 2.58 12.71
C ASP A 55 3.62 3.76 12.18
N PRO A 56 4.04 4.70 13.03
CA PRO A 56 4.96 5.75 12.63
C PRO A 56 6.28 5.17 12.12
N LEU A 57 6.68 5.58 10.92
CA LEU A 57 7.98 5.23 10.36
C LEU A 57 9.11 5.98 11.08
N ASP A 58 10.21 5.31 11.39
CA ASP A 58 11.42 5.99 11.87
C ASP A 58 12.10 6.76 10.72
N ALA A 59 11.64 7.99 10.53
CA ALA A 59 12.19 8.88 9.51
C ALA A 59 13.68 9.22 9.77
N ASN A 60 14.15 9.16 11.01
CA ASN A 60 15.55 9.47 11.33
C ASN A 60 16.47 8.37 10.85
N ASP A 61 16.05 7.12 10.95
CA ASP A 61 16.82 5.98 10.42
C ASP A 61 17.02 6.10 8.90
N ILE A 62 15.93 6.35 8.16
CA ILE A 62 16.00 6.57 6.70
C ILE A 62 16.84 7.80 6.35
N LEU A 63 16.75 8.87 7.13
CA LEU A 63 17.53 10.09 6.89
C LEU A 63 19.00 9.98 7.38
N ALA A 64 19.35 8.97 8.16
CA ALA A 64 20.73 8.67 8.52
C ALA A 64 21.53 8.02 7.39
N GLU A 65 20.84 7.40 6.41
CA GLU A 65 21.47 6.84 5.22
C GLU A 65 22.25 7.91 4.42
N PRO A 66 23.33 7.54 3.72
CA PRO A 66 24.15 8.48 2.94
C PRO A 66 23.30 9.33 1.99
N ASP A 67 23.62 10.64 1.90
CA ASP A 67 22.95 11.54 0.97
C ASP A 67 23.50 11.32 -0.45
N ILE A 68 22.79 10.50 -1.20
CA ILE A 68 23.07 10.23 -2.61
C ILE A 68 22.15 11.09 -3.46
N ALA A 69 22.74 11.83 -4.42
CA ALA A 69 21.96 12.64 -5.36
C ALA A 69 20.92 11.77 -6.09
N TRP A 70 19.69 12.28 -6.17
CA TRP A 70 18.60 11.60 -6.87
C TRP A 70 18.93 11.40 -8.35
N GLN A 71 18.86 10.18 -8.83
CA GLN A 71 19.12 9.80 -10.22
C GLN A 71 17.93 9.02 -10.86
N GLY A 72 16.78 9.04 -10.22
CA GLY A 72 15.60 8.27 -10.62
C GLY A 72 15.35 7.06 -9.71
N LEU A 73 14.27 6.34 -9.97
CA LEU A 73 13.97 5.09 -9.30
C LEU A 73 15.00 4.01 -9.70
N PRO A 74 15.36 3.09 -8.80
CA PRO A 74 16.21 1.94 -9.12
C PRO A 74 15.66 1.13 -10.31
N GLU A 75 16.56 0.54 -11.12
CA GLU A 75 16.18 -0.26 -12.31
C GLU A 75 15.21 -1.41 -12.02
N HIS A 76 15.25 -1.97 -10.82
CA HIS A 76 14.40 -3.08 -10.41
C HIS A 76 13.13 -2.64 -9.67
N THR A 77 12.77 -1.36 -9.74
CA THR A 77 11.49 -0.89 -9.18
C THR A 77 10.33 -1.48 -9.97
N LEU A 78 9.38 -2.07 -9.25
CA LEU A 78 8.21 -2.74 -9.81
C LEU A 78 6.93 -2.03 -9.36
N MET A 79 5.84 -2.24 -10.11
CA MET A 79 4.50 -1.97 -9.62
C MET A 79 4.13 -3.06 -8.61
N GLY A 80 4.01 -2.69 -7.34
CA GLY A 80 3.76 -3.64 -6.25
C GLY A 80 2.28 -3.95 -6.07
N HIS A 81 1.45 -2.93 -5.88
CA HIS A 81 0.00 -3.07 -5.66
C HIS A 81 -0.76 -1.83 -6.13
N ILE A 82 -2.07 -1.97 -6.20
CA ILE A 82 -3.01 -0.86 -6.39
C ILE A 82 -3.92 -0.75 -5.17
N HIS A 83 -4.33 0.47 -4.83
CA HIS A 83 -5.26 0.72 -3.74
C HIS A 83 -6.50 1.41 -4.29
N LEU A 84 -7.67 0.80 -4.10
CA LEU A 84 -8.94 1.25 -4.67
C LEU A 84 -9.92 1.67 -3.58
N HIS A 85 -10.54 2.83 -3.76
CA HIS A 85 -11.72 3.20 -2.99
C HIS A 85 -12.95 2.54 -3.61
N VAL A 86 -13.63 1.72 -2.82
CA VAL A 86 -14.85 1.02 -3.25
C VAL A 86 -16.05 1.51 -2.46
N SER A 87 -17.25 1.34 -3.01
CA SER A 87 -18.49 1.75 -2.33
C SER A 87 -18.97 0.71 -1.31
N ASP A 88 -18.59 -0.54 -1.49
CA ASP A 88 -19.04 -1.66 -0.67
C ASP A 88 -17.97 -2.76 -0.68
N LEU A 89 -17.54 -3.18 0.51
CA LEU A 89 -16.50 -4.21 0.64
C LEU A 89 -17.03 -5.61 0.37
N GLU A 90 -18.30 -5.92 0.67
CA GLU A 90 -18.87 -7.24 0.43
C GLU A 90 -19.01 -7.50 -1.07
N GLU A 91 -19.49 -6.50 -1.84
CA GLU A 91 -19.55 -6.58 -3.30
C GLU A 91 -18.15 -6.71 -3.91
N ALA A 92 -17.19 -5.93 -3.42
CA ALA A 92 -15.81 -5.98 -3.89
C ALA A 92 -15.16 -7.34 -3.56
N GLU A 93 -15.35 -7.87 -2.36
CA GLU A 93 -14.90 -9.20 -1.97
C GLU A 93 -15.50 -10.28 -2.88
N ALA A 94 -16.82 -10.24 -3.11
CA ALA A 94 -17.47 -11.18 -4.00
C ALA A 94 -16.86 -11.17 -5.41
N PHE A 95 -16.54 -9.99 -5.93
CA PHE A 95 -15.91 -9.87 -7.25
C PHE A 95 -14.47 -10.38 -7.25
N TYR A 96 -13.61 -9.88 -6.36
CA TYR A 96 -12.19 -10.20 -6.39
C TYR A 96 -11.87 -11.58 -5.84
N VAL A 97 -12.51 -11.99 -4.75
CA VAL A 97 -12.22 -13.29 -4.10
C VAL A 97 -12.99 -14.41 -4.77
N GLN A 98 -14.32 -14.31 -4.87
CA GLN A 98 -15.16 -15.37 -5.42
C GLN A 98 -15.11 -15.40 -6.95
N GLY A 99 -15.06 -14.24 -7.60
CA GLY A 99 -15.03 -14.12 -9.06
C GLY A 99 -13.66 -14.34 -9.66
N LEU A 100 -12.61 -13.70 -9.13
CA LEU A 100 -11.26 -13.72 -9.71
C LEU A 100 -10.27 -14.64 -8.99
N GLY A 101 -10.64 -15.19 -7.82
CA GLY A 101 -9.80 -16.16 -7.10
C GLY A 101 -8.66 -15.53 -6.27
N PHE A 102 -8.74 -14.24 -5.96
CA PHE A 102 -7.84 -13.65 -4.97
C PHE A 102 -8.15 -14.23 -3.59
N ARG A 103 -7.18 -14.21 -2.69
CA ARG A 103 -7.37 -14.51 -1.28
C ARG A 103 -7.20 -13.26 -0.43
N ILE A 104 -7.88 -13.21 0.69
CA ILE A 104 -7.69 -12.17 1.69
C ILE A 104 -6.36 -12.45 2.39
N ALA A 105 -5.39 -11.55 2.23
CA ALA A 105 -4.09 -11.61 2.87
C ALA A 105 -4.10 -10.93 4.25
N THR A 106 -4.91 -9.87 4.40
CA THR A 106 -5.20 -9.27 5.71
C THR A 106 -6.48 -8.44 5.66
N THR A 107 -7.08 -8.18 6.81
CA THR A 107 -8.25 -7.31 6.98
C THR A 107 -7.92 -6.16 7.91
N TYR A 108 -8.51 -5.00 7.65
CA TYR A 108 -8.39 -3.82 8.49
C TYR A 108 -9.75 -3.12 8.59
N PRO A 109 -10.04 -2.33 9.63
CA PRO A 109 -11.31 -1.61 9.70
C PRO A 109 -11.61 -0.80 8.44
N GLY A 110 -12.64 -1.20 7.69
CA GLY A 110 -13.03 -0.58 6.43
C GLY A 110 -12.13 -0.89 5.23
N ALA A 111 -11.29 -1.94 5.29
CA ALA A 111 -10.41 -2.34 4.19
C ALA A 111 -10.16 -3.84 4.11
N LEU A 112 -9.89 -4.32 2.89
CA LEU A 112 -9.42 -5.67 2.57
C LEU A 112 -8.14 -5.58 1.75
N PHE A 113 -7.17 -6.43 2.07
CA PHE A 113 -5.92 -6.55 1.34
C PHE A 113 -5.84 -7.94 0.71
N LEU A 114 -5.73 -7.97 -0.62
CA LEU A 114 -5.92 -9.17 -1.41
C LEU A 114 -4.63 -9.56 -2.13
N SER A 115 -4.36 -10.86 -2.20
CA SER A 115 -3.20 -11.40 -2.89
C SER A 115 -3.56 -12.64 -3.71
N THR A 116 -2.78 -12.93 -4.74
CA THR A 116 -2.84 -14.18 -5.53
C THR A 116 -1.76 -15.19 -5.12
N ALA A 117 -0.79 -14.76 -4.30
CA ALA A 117 0.36 -15.56 -3.88
C ALA A 117 0.75 -15.23 -2.42
N ASP A 118 1.86 -15.76 -1.95
CA ASP A 118 2.40 -15.47 -0.60
C ASP A 118 3.11 -14.11 -0.55
N TYR A 119 2.34 -13.07 -0.89
CA TYR A 119 2.72 -11.67 -0.86
C TYR A 119 1.72 -10.91 0.00
N HIS A 120 2.15 -9.85 0.68
CA HIS A 120 1.30 -9.14 1.62
C HIS A 120 0.02 -8.59 0.97
N HIS A 121 0.07 -8.05 -0.25
CA HIS A 121 -1.10 -7.77 -1.08
C HIS A 121 -0.72 -7.24 -2.46
N HIS A 122 -1.59 -7.49 -3.44
CA HIS A 122 -1.54 -6.91 -4.78
C HIS A 122 -2.65 -5.87 -4.98
N ILE A 123 -3.75 -5.99 -4.24
CA ILE A 123 -4.88 -5.05 -4.27
C ILE A 123 -5.26 -4.70 -2.84
N GLY A 124 -5.28 -3.42 -2.52
CA GLY A 124 -5.93 -2.86 -1.34
C GLY A 124 -7.31 -2.32 -1.72
N LEU A 125 -8.33 -2.68 -0.98
CA LEU A 125 -9.71 -2.19 -1.14
C LEU A 125 -10.11 -1.47 0.14
N ASN A 126 -10.68 -0.27 0.05
CA ASN A 126 -11.21 0.41 1.22
C ASN A 126 -12.47 1.24 0.92
N VAL A 127 -13.23 1.52 1.98
CA VAL A 127 -14.45 2.37 1.93
C VAL A 127 -14.24 3.72 2.60
N TRP A 128 -12.99 4.11 2.93
CA TRP A 128 -12.73 5.32 3.72
C TRP A 128 -13.27 6.60 3.08
N ASN A 129 -13.22 6.69 1.74
CA ASN A 129 -13.74 7.82 0.97
C ASN A 129 -14.89 7.44 0.03
N GLY A 130 -15.26 6.15 -0.05
CA GLY A 130 -16.18 5.62 -1.05
C GLY A 130 -17.45 4.98 -0.48
N ASN A 131 -17.61 4.90 0.85
CA ASN A 131 -18.73 4.17 1.47
C ASN A 131 -20.08 4.70 0.98
N GLY A 132 -20.87 3.81 0.33
CA GLY A 132 -22.17 4.14 -0.22
C GLY A 132 -22.15 5.02 -1.47
N ALA A 133 -21.00 5.26 -2.09
CA ALA A 133 -20.91 6.01 -3.35
C ALA A 133 -21.71 5.31 -4.46
N LYS A 134 -22.47 6.08 -5.25
CA LYS A 134 -23.23 5.52 -6.37
C LYS A 134 -22.27 5.03 -7.45
N LYS A 135 -22.53 3.82 -7.98
CA LYS A 135 -21.81 3.33 -9.16
C LYS A 135 -22.12 4.24 -10.34
N THR A 136 -21.09 4.82 -10.93
CA THR A 136 -21.22 5.52 -12.21
C THR A 136 -21.09 4.47 -13.32
N ILE A 137 -22.17 4.12 -13.98
CA ILE A 137 -22.13 3.29 -15.19
C ILE A 137 -21.93 4.28 -16.34
N SER A 138 -20.74 4.28 -16.93
CA SER A 138 -20.46 4.97 -18.19
C SER A 138 -20.75 4.09 -19.38
#